data_bec30b526d73b93594c1360b4efb1052
#
_entry.id   bec30b526d73b93594c1360b4efb1052
#
_cell.length_a   1.000
_cell.length_b   1.000
_cell.length_c   1.000
_cell.angle_alpha   90.00
_cell.angle_beta   90.00
_cell.angle_gamma   90.00
#
_symmetry.space_group_name_H-M   'P 1'
#
loop_
_entity.id
_entity.type
_entity.pdbx_description
1 polymer ?
#
loop_
_entity_poly.entity_id
_entity_poly.type
_entity_poly.pdbx_seq_one_letter_code
_entity_poly.pdbx_strand_id
1 'polypeptide(L)'
;MLDKIKATGYKYSTRGAITVAVSDIEVPEKKKVILADAEKQVEGIMQKYQMGLLTNEERYQQTIKIWAKASSDVTDAMMEHLGEFNPIFMMADSGARGSVNQIRQLAAMRGLMADTQGRTVEIPIRANFREGLNVLEYFISSHGARKGLTDTALRTADSGYLTRRLVDVSQDVIVREIDCGTDEGEWVTEITDGKESIEPLYDRIVGRTAMQDVIHPETGEVLAKNGELITDVQANNIVNAGIEKVYIRSVLTCKSKIGVCAKCYGTNLATGELVNVGEAVGIIAAQSIGEPGTPVSYTHLTLPTTSRV
;
A
#
# COMPACT_ATOMS: atom_id res chain seq x y z
N MET A 1 -24.39 1.85 11.71
CA MET A 1 -23.32 1.17 12.48
C MET A 1 -22.04 1.98 12.46
N LEU A 2 -21.50 2.37 11.32
CA LEU A 2 -20.26 3.15 11.15
C LEU A 2 -20.24 4.46 11.95
N ASP A 3 -21.32 5.23 11.96
CA ASP A 3 -21.41 6.47 12.74
C ASP A 3 -21.31 6.25 14.25
N LYS A 4 -21.83 5.12 14.75
CA LYS A 4 -21.68 4.77 16.18
C LYS A 4 -20.22 4.43 16.51
N ILE A 5 -19.54 3.70 15.64
CA ILE A 5 -18.10 3.37 15.80
C ILE A 5 -17.28 4.66 15.82
N LYS A 6 -17.50 5.55 14.84
CA LYS A 6 -16.86 6.87 14.78
C LYS A 6 -17.08 7.70 16.06
N ALA A 7 -18.34 7.85 16.47
CA ALA A 7 -18.70 8.61 17.66
C ALA A 7 -18.07 8.01 18.94
N THR A 8 -18.03 6.69 19.04
CA THR A 8 -17.39 5.99 20.17
C THR A 8 -15.88 6.21 20.14
N GLY A 9 -15.23 6.10 18.98
CA GLY A 9 -13.80 6.36 18.82
C GLY A 9 -13.42 7.76 19.28
N TYR A 10 -14.10 8.80 18.80
CA TYR A 10 -13.85 10.18 19.23
C TYR A 10 -14.08 10.39 20.73
N LYS A 11 -15.17 9.85 21.27
CA LYS A 11 -15.51 9.98 22.70
C LYS A 11 -14.42 9.39 23.60
N TYR A 12 -13.95 8.19 23.29
CA TYR A 12 -12.97 7.50 24.12
C TYR A 12 -11.54 7.99 23.90
N SER A 13 -11.18 8.40 22.68
CA SER A 13 -9.91 9.07 22.42
C SER A 13 -9.77 10.36 23.23
N THR A 14 -10.84 11.18 23.28
CA THR A 14 -10.85 12.40 24.10
C THR A 14 -10.77 12.08 25.61
N ARG A 15 -11.49 11.07 26.08
CA ARG A 15 -11.45 10.64 27.48
C ARG A 15 -10.11 10.04 27.89
N GLY A 16 -9.49 9.27 27.01
CA GLY A 16 -8.17 8.66 27.20
C GLY A 16 -7.02 9.66 27.07
N ALA A 17 -7.32 10.94 26.72
CA ALA A 17 -6.34 11.98 26.47
C ALA A 17 -5.23 11.55 25.48
N ILE A 18 -5.60 10.74 24.49
CA ILE A 18 -4.68 10.28 23.44
C ILE A 18 -4.37 11.48 22.54
N THR A 19 -3.15 11.99 22.64
CA THR A 19 -2.67 13.15 21.88
C THR A 19 -1.22 12.96 21.52
N VAL A 20 -0.69 13.81 20.65
CA VAL A 20 0.71 13.80 20.21
C VAL A 20 1.36 15.11 20.64
N ALA A 21 2.47 15.00 21.33
CA ALA A 21 3.32 16.13 21.69
C ALA A 21 4.69 16.03 20.99
N VAL A 22 5.39 17.16 20.91
CA VAL A 22 6.77 17.15 20.37
C VAL A 22 7.71 16.30 21.23
N SER A 23 7.43 16.17 22.52
CA SER A 23 8.17 15.31 23.45
C SER A 23 8.11 13.83 23.07
N ASP A 24 7.00 13.39 22.46
CA ASP A 24 6.78 11.98 22.12
C ASP A 24 7.61 11.53 20.90
N ILE A 25 8.20 12.50 20.20
CA ILE A 25 9.15 12.25 19.11
C ILE A 25 10.53 12.04 19.75
N GLU A 26 10.83 10.82 20.16
CA GLU A 26 12.10 10.50 20.80
C GLU A 26 13.19 10.24 19.78
N VAL A 27 14.36 10.87 19.97
CA VAL A 27 15.52 10.69 19.10
C VAL A 27 16.45 9.65 19.74
N PRO A 28 16.78 8.55 19.05
CA PRO A 28 17.61 7.49 19.64
C PRO A 28 19.05 7.99 19.88
N GLU A 29 19.59 7.70 21.05
CA GLU A 29 20.98 8.09 21.40
C GLU A 29 22.01 7.42 20.47
N LYS A 30 21.73 6.20 20.02
CA LYS A 30 22.56 5.43 19.07
C LYS A 30 22.79 6.17 17.74
N LYS A 31 21.90 7.12 17.36
CA LYS A 31 21.99 7.90 16.11
C LYS A 31 23.37 8.54 15.92
N LYS A 32 23.90 9.17 16.94
CA LYS A 32 25.21 9.88 16.86
C LYS A 32 26.37 8.93 16.54
N VAL A 33 26.34 7.74 17.12
CA VAL A 33 27.37 6.72 16.92
C VAL A 33 27.30 6.16 15.50
N ILE A 34 26.10 5.82 15.02
CA ILE A 34 25.89 5.29 13.66
C ILE A 34 26.31 6.31 12.60
N LEU A 35 25.96 7.59 12.79
CA LEU A 35 26.33 8.64 11.85
C LEU A 35 27.86 8.87 11.83
N ALA A 36 28.52 8.87 12.98
CA ALA A 36 29.97 9.03 13.05
C ALA A 36 30.74 7.86 12.39
N ASP A 37 30.22 6.63 12.49
CA ASP A 37 30.78 5.48 11.79
C ASP A 37 30.58 5.58 10.28
N ALA A 38 29.38 5.96 9.83
CA ALA A 38 29.11 6.18 8.42
C ALA A 38 30.01 7.27 7.81
N GLU A 39 30.26 8.36 8.54
CA GLU A 39 31.20 9.42 8.11
C GLU A 39 32.60 8.89 7.90
N LYS A 40 33.15 8.11 8.84
CA LYS A 40 34.46 7.48 8.70
C LYS A 40 34.56 6.57 7.48
N GLN A 41 33.49 5.80 7.21
CA GLN A 41 33.46 4.93 6.04
C GLN A 41 33.46 5.75 4.73
N VAL A 42 32.71 6.85 4.67
CA VAL A 42 32.67 7.76 3.51
C VAL A 42 34.01 8.47 3.32
N GLU A 43 34.67 8.91 4.40
CA GLU A 43 36.02 9.46 4.32
C GLU A 43 37.02 8.45 3.74
N GLY A 44 36.96 7.19 4.16
CA GLY A 44 37.77 6.11 3.61
C GLY A 44 37.59 5.91 2.10
N ILE A 45 36.32 6.02 1.62
CA ILE A 45 36.06 5.96 0.18
C ILE A 45 36.61 7.19 -0.55
N MET A 46 36.48 8.38 0.04
CA MET A 46 37.01 9.59 -0.54
C MET A 46 38.55 9.54 -0.66
N GLN A 47 39.26 9.00 0.34
CA GLN A 47 40.71 8.78 0.28
C GLN A 47 41.07 7.82 -0.86
N LYS A 48 40.35 6.69 -1.02
CA LYS A 48 40.57 5.74 -2.13
C LYS A 48 40.37 6.40 -3.48
N TYR A 49 39.37 7.24 -3.61
CA TYR A 49 39.11 8.02 -4.82
C TYR A 49 40.25 9.00 -5.12
N GLN A 50 40.73 9.73 -4.11
CA GLN A 50 41.86 10.65 -4.26
C GLN A 50 43.17 9.94 -4.65
N MET A 51 43.36 8.69 -4.22
CA MET A 51 44.49 7.84 -4.63
C MET A 51 44.29 7.26 -6.06
N GLY A 52 43.17 7.53 -6.74
CA GLY A 52 42.90 7.02 -8.06
C GLY A 52 42.49 5.54 -8.13
N LEU A 53 42.12 4.94 -6.99
CA LEU A 53 41.73 3.51 -6.90
C LEU A 53 40.27 3.28 -7.28
N LEU A 54 39.47 4.34 -7.32
CA LEU A 54 38.04 4.28 -7.62
C LEU A 54 37.69 5.28 -8.71
N THR A 55 36.70 4.89 -9.56
CA THR A 55 36.09 5.84 -10.49
C THR A 55 35.09 6.74 -9.76
N ASN A 56 34.71 7.86 -10.38
CA ASN A 56 33.74 8.78 -9.78
C ASN A 56 32.36 8.11 -9.57
N GLU A 57 31.96 7.25 -10.51
CA GLU A 57 30.68 6.54 -10.41
C GLU A 57 30.67 5.50 -9.28
N GLU A 58 31.77 4.75 -9.13
CA GLU A 58 31.91 3.79 -8.02
C GLU A 58 31.93 4.49 -6.66
N ARG A 59 32.66 5.62 -6.56
CA ARG A 59 32.64 6.45 -5.36
C ARG A 59 31.21 6.87 -5.01
N TYR A 60 30.46 7.39 -5.99
CA TYR A 60 29.09 7.83 -5.84
C TYR A 60 28.19 6.69 -5.35
N GLN A 61 28.23 5.54 -6.00
CA GLN A 61 27.38 4.39 -5.63
C GLN A 61 27.72 3.84 -4.24
N GLN A 62 29.02 3.76 -3.89
CA GLN A 62 29.43 3.31 -2.56
C GLN A 62 29.00 4.29 -1.47
N THR A 63 29.12 5.59 -1.71
CA THR A 63 28.68 6.63 -0.77
C THR A 63 27.17 6.54 -0.51
N ILE A 64 26.35 6.41 -1.57
CA ILE A 64 24.89 6.24 -1.43
C ILE A 64 24.56 4.98 -0.65
N LYS A 65 25.25 3.86 -0.93
CA LYS A 65 25.01 2.59 -0.25
C LYS A 65 25.29 2.68 1.26
N ILE A 66 26.37 3.37 1.67
CA ILE A 66 26.68 3.59 3.08
C ILE A 66 25.59 4.42 3.76
N TRP A 67 25.18 5.54 3.13
CA TRP A 67 24.15 6.40 3.71
C TRP A 67 22.76 5.76 3.73
N ALA A 68 22.43 4.95 2.73
CA ALA A 68 21.21 4.17 2.73
C ALA A 68 21.18 3.17 3.89
N LYS A 69 22.30 2.45 4.11
CA LYS A 69 22.44 1.52 5.23
C LYS A 69 22.35 2.26 6.57
N ALA A 70 23.11 3.35 6.75
CA ALA A 70 23.05 4.16 7.97
C ALA A 70 21.63 4.67 8.26
N SER A 71 20.86 5.06 7.22
CA SER A 71 19.47 5.47 7.37
C SER A 71 18.58 4.32 7.84
N SER A 72 18.80 3.09 7.37
CA SER A 72 18.10 1.90 7.87
C SER A 72 18.46 1.62 9.31
N ASP A 73 19.77 1.56 9.63
CA ASP A 73 20.25 1.24 10.98
C ASP A 73 19.72 2.25 12.04
N VAL A 74 19.65 3.55 11.67
CA VAL A 74 19.06 4.59 12.55
C VAL A 74 17.55 4.41 12.68
N THR A 75 16.87 3.95 11.62
CA THR A 75 15.42 3.69 11.67
C THR A 75 15.11 2.51 12.58
N ASP A 76 15.88 1.44 12.48
CA ASP A 76 15.73 0.26 13.32
C ASP A 76 15.99 0.60 14.80
N ALA A 77 17.07 1.35 15.06
CA ALA A 77 17.38 1.86 16.41
C ALA A 77 16.29 2.79 16.97
N MET A 78 15.61 3.56 16.11
CA MET A 78 14.47 4.39 16.49
C MET A 78 13.25 3.54 16.86
N MET A 79 12.94 2.53 16.05
CA MET A 79 11.80 1.63 16.32
C MET A 79 11.99 0.83 17.62
N GLU A 80 13.23 0.40 17.90
CA GLU A 80 13.57 -0.24 19.18
C GLU A 80 13.44 0.70 20.39
N HIS A 81 13.72 1.99 20.17
CA HIS A 81 13.70 3.00 21.25
C HIS A 81 12.29 3.50 21.56
N LEU A 82 11.39 3.53 20.58
CA LEU A 82 10.01 3.92 20.74
C LEU A 82 9.26 2.88 21.60
N GLY A 83 8.73 3.30 22.75
CA GLY A 83 7.94 2.43 23.63
C GLY A 83 6.59 2.08 23.01
N GLU A 84 6.06 0.91 23.35
CA GLU A 84 4.74 0.42 22.87
C GLU A 84 3.59 1.39 23.15
N PHE A 85 3.67 2.15 24.24
CA PHE A 85 2.66 3.15 24.64
C PHE A 85 2.93 4.55 24.10
N ASN A 86 3.94 4.73 23.26
CA ASN A 86 4.17 6.01 22.59
C ASN A 86 3.03 6.27 21.59
N PRO A 87 2.32 7.44 21.67
CA PRO A 87 1.15 7.71 20.83
C PRO A 87 1.45 7.63 19.33
N ILE A 88 2.65 8.01 18.91
CA ILE A 88 3.07 7.97 17.50
C ILE A 88 3.26 6.52 17.05
N PHE A 89 3.90 5.70 17.89
CA PHE A 89 4.07 4.28 17.62
C PHE A 89 2.71 3.56 17.54
N MET A 90 1.83 3.78 18.51
CA MET A 90 0.49 3.20 18.56
C MET A 90 -0.33 3.51 17.30
N MET A 91 -0.27 4.75 16.78
CA MET A 91 -0.99 5.13 15.57
C MET A 91 -0.45 4.43 14.32
N ALA A 92 0.87 4.28 14.22
CA ALA A 92 1.50 3.62 13.08
C ALA A 92 1.34 2.08 13.12
N ASP A 93 1.51 1.48 14.30
CA ASP A 93 1.37 0.03 14.52
C ASP A 93 -0.06 -0.44 14.29
N SER A 94 -1.05 0.30 14.77
CA SER A 94 -2.47 0.01 14.52
C SER A 94 -2.92 0.22 13.07
N GLY A 95 -2.08 0.79 12.21
CA GLY A 95 -2.43 1.14 10.84
C GLY A 95 -3.43 2.29 10.71
N ALA A 96 -3.80 2.95 11.81
CA ALA A 96 -4.78 4.03 11.80
C ALA A 96 -4.28 5.26 11.02
N ARG A 97 -3.03 5.67 11.27
CA ARG A 97 -2.39 6.79 10.56
C ARG A 97 -0.87 6.74 10.70
N GLY A 98 -0.20 7.14 9.64
CA GLY A 98 1.25 7.23 9.61
C GLY A 98 1.92 5.97 9.07
N SER A 99 3.18 6.10 8.73
CA SER A 99 4.05 5.01 8.31
C SER A 99 5.42 5.16 8.98
N VAL A 100 6.16 4.07 9.06
CA VAL A 100 7.54 4.07 9.60
C VAL A 100 8.41 5.12 8.89
N ASN A 101 8.24 5.32 7.57
CA ASN A 101 8.97 6.33 6.81
C ASN A 101 8.65 7.78 7.26
N GLN A 102 7.42 8.06 7.68
CA GLN A 102 7.05 9.38 8.20
C GLN A 102 7.64 9.59 9.60
N ILE A 103 7.59 8.58 10.46
CA ILE A 103 8.20 8.63 11.81
C ILE A 103 9.72 8.80 11.70
N ARG A 104 10.36 8.10 10.74
CA ARG A 104 11.79 8.23 10.46
C ARG A 104 12.19 9.69 10.19
N GLN A 105 11.42 10.41 9.39
CA GLN A 105 11.70 11.81 9.09
C GLN A 105 11.52 12.74 10.32
N LEU A 106 10.66 12.35 11.26
CA LEU A 106 10.43 13.11 12.48
C LEU A 106 11.50 12.88 13.55
N ALA A 107 11.89 11.62 13.79
CA ALA A 107 12.70 11.19 14.93
C ALA A 107 14.10 10.66 14.57
N ALA A 108 14.28 10.00 13.44
CA ALA A 108 15.56 9.40 13.04
C ALA A 108 16.41 10.34 12.20
N MET A 109 16.43 10.16 10.89
CA MET A 109 17.06 11.09 9.94
C MET A 109 16.24 11.14 8.66
N ARG A 110 16.25 12.26 7.98
CA ARG A 110 15.53 12.42 6.72
C ARG A 110 16.17 11.60 5.59
N GLY A 111 17.51 11.51 5.59
CA GLY A 111 18.26 10.66 4.69
C GLY A 111 18.58 11.29 3.34
N LEU A 112 18.78 10.43 2.34
CA LEU A 112 19.10 10.84 0.98
C LEU A 112 17.89 11.46 0.27
N MET A 113 18.15 12.55 -0.47
CA MET A 113 17.13 13.26 -1.24
C MET A 113 17.42 13.16 -2.73
N ALA A 114 16.36 13.21 -3.54
CA ALA A 114 16.49 13.27 -4.99
C ALA A 114 16.57 14.73 -5.45
N ASP A 115 17.46 14.99 -6.42
CA ASP A 115 17.53 16.26 -7.14
C ASP A 115 16.35 16.41 -8.12
N THR A 116 16.22 17.58 -8.73
CA THR A 116 15.19 17.90 -9.75
C THR A 116 15.21 16.94 -10.94
N GLN A 117 16.40 16.41 -11.29
CA GLN A 117 16.57 15.42 -12.35
C GLN A 117 16.28 13.98 -11.92
N GLY A 118 16.01 13.73 -10.63
CA GLY A 118 15.77 12.39 -10.10
C GLY A 118 17.02 11.65 -9.63
N ARG A 119 18.22 12.26 -9.78
CA ARG A 119 19.46 11.71 -9.25
C ARG A 119 19.54 11.93 -7.74
N THR A 120 20.04 10.95 -7.00
CA THR A 120 20.20 11.07 -5.55
C THR A 120 21.36 12.00 -5.22
N VAL A 121 21.13 12.98 -4.35
CA VAL A 121 22.19 13.88 -3.85
C VAL A 121 23.09 13.10 -2.89
N GLU A 122 24.41 13.19 -3.07
CA GLU A 122 25.39 12.46 -2.26
C GLU A 122 25.41 12.87 -0.79
N ILE A 123 25.01 14.11 -0.51
CA ILE A 123 24.97 14.66 0.86
C ILE A 123 23.61 14.33 1.48
N PRO A 124 23.55 13.44 2.50
CA PRO A 124 22.29 13.13 3.17
C PRO A 124 21.87 14.25 4.10
N ILE A 125 20.59 14.37 4.35
CA ILE A 125 20.05 15.18 5.43
C ILE A 125 20.12 14.34 6.71
N ARG A 126 21.04 14.69 7.60
CA ARG A 126 21.30 13.97 8.86
C ARG A 126 20.32 14.36 9.95
N ALA A 127 19.85 15.59 9.89
CA ALA A 127 18.87 16.10 10.84
C ALA A 127 17.48 15.47 10.61
N ASN A 128 16.67 15.48 11.66
CA ASN A 128 15.26 15.18 11.64
C ASN A 128 14.44 16.47 11.86
N PHE A 129 13.13 16.40 11.72
CA PHE A 129 12.29 17.58 11.92
C PHE A 129 12.24 18.05 13.38
N ARG A 130 12.46 17.16 14.36
CA ARG A 130 12.51 17.53 15.76
C ARG A 130 13.75 18.38 16.10
N GLU A 131 14.91 17.98 15.57
CA GLU A 131 16.17 18.71 15.76
C GLU A 131 16.22 20.02 14.97
N GLY A 132 15.44 20.09 13.89
CA GLY A 132 15.47 21.18 12.92
C GLY A 132 16.55 20.99 11.84
N LEU A 133 16.28 21.50 10.65
CA LEU A 133 17.18 21.43 9.50
C LEU A 133 18.06 22.69 9.46
N ASN A 134 19.32 22.54 9.07
CA ASN A 134 20.14 23.69 8.74
C ASN A 134 19.72 24.28 7.37
N VAL A 135 20.23 25.46 7.03
CA VAL A 135 19.83 26.18 5.81
C VAL A 135 20.11 25.36 4.54
N LEU A 136 21.25 24.69 4.48
CA LEU A 136 21.64 23.87 3.32
C LEU A 136 20.74 22.63 3.21
N GLU A 137 20.50 21.92 4.30
CA GLU A 137 19.61 20.77 4.36
C GLU A 137 18.17 21.13 3.99
N TYR A 138 17.69 22.29 4.46
CA TYR A 138 16.38 22.81 4.09
C TYR A 138 16.29 23.08 2.58
N PHE A 139 17.32 23.71 2.00
CA PHE A 139 17.37 24.00 0.57
C PHE A 139 17.33 22.73 -0.28
N ILE A 140 18.17 21.73 0.04
CA ILE A 140 18.18 20.42 -0.62
C ILE A 140 16.80 19.74 -0.49
N SER A 141 16.22 19.79 0.70
CA SER A 141 14.88 19.25 1.00
C SER A 141 13.79 19.89 0.14
N SER A 142 13.88 21.19 -0.14
CA SER A 142 12.87 21.92 -0.91
C SER A 142 12.75 21.44 -2.36
N HIS A 143 13.84 20.96 -2.97
CA HIS A 143 13.83 20.41 -4.33
C HIS A 143 12.96 19.14 -4.41
N GLY A 144 13.14 18.22 -3.46
CA GLY A 144 12.34 17.00 -3.40
C GLY A 144 10.86 17.27 -3.14
N ALA A 145 10.55 18.23 -2.25
CA ALA A 145 9.18 18.65 -1.98
C ALA A 145 8.50 19.26 -3.22
N ARG A 146 9.19 20.17 -3.92
CA ARG A 146 8.69 20.78 -5.16
C ARG A 146 8.45 19.74 -6.24
N LYS A 147 9.39 18.80 -6.43
CA LYS A 147 9.24 17.70 -7.38
C LYS A 147 8.03 16.85 -7.04
N GLY A 148 7.86 16.46 -5.77
CA GLY A 148 6.72 15.68 -5.32
C GLY A 148 5.38 16.37 -5.60
N LEU A 149 5.27 17.67 -5.35
CA LEU A 149 4.08 18.46 -5.66
C LEU A 149 3.79 18.50 -7.17
N THR A 150 4.82 18.71 -7.99
CA THR A 150 4.68 18.74 -9.45
C THR A 150 4.28 17.38 -10.00
N ASP A 151 4.96 16.32 -9.58
CA ASP A 151 4.68 14.93 -10.00
C ASP A 151 3.23 14.53 -9.61
N THR A 152 2.78 14.91 -8.43
CA THR A 152 1.41 14.67 -7.98
C THR A 152 0.40 15.36 -8.89
N ALA A 153 0.62 16.65 -9.21
CA ALA A 153 -0.27 17.40 -10.08
C ALA A 153 -0.36 16.82 -11.50
N LEU A 154 0.77 16.37 -12.06
CA LEU A 154 0.81 15.74 -13.39
C LEU A 154 0.16 14.35 -13.38
N ARG A 155 0.47 13.50 -12.40
CA ARG A 155 -0.11 12.16 -12.28
C ARG A 155 -1.62 12.16 -12.09
N THR A 156 -2.19 13.22 -11.51
CA THR A 156 -3.64 13.35 -11.39
C THR A 156 -4.31 13.40 -12.76
N ALA A 157 -3.75 14.15 -13.70
CA ALA A 157 -4.27 14.25 -15.06
C ALA A 157 -4.17 12.89 -15.79
N ASP A 158 -3.04 12.20 -15.68
CA ASP A 158 -2.82 10.89 -16.30
C ASP A 158 -3.78 9.83 -15.73
N SER A 159 -3.95 9.80 -14.40
CA SER A 159 -4.91 8.90 -13.73
C SER A 159 -6.35 9.17 -14.13
N GLY A 160 -6.74 10.46 -14.22
CA GLY A 160 -8.07 10.86 -14.67
C GLY A 160 -8.35 10.45 -16.12
N TYR A 161 -7.37 10.63 -16.99
CA TYR A 161 -7.47 10.20 -18.40
C TYR A 161 -7.53 8.68 -18.54
N LEU A 162 -6.72 7.93 -17.77
CA LEU A 162 -6.79 6.47 -17.72
C LEU A 162 -8.17 5.99 -17.28
N THR A 163 -8.68 6.54 -16.17
CA THR A 163 -10.01 6.20 -15.64
C THR A 163 -11.10 6.45 -16.67
N ARG A 164 -11.08 7.60 -17.35
CA ARG A 164 -12.03 7.92 -18.41
C ARG A 164 -12.01 6.90 -19.52
N ARG A 165 -10.82 6.54 -20.03
CA ARG A 165 -10.71 5.53 -21.11
C ARG A 165 -11.20 4.15 -20.68
N LEU A 166 -10.90 3.76 -19.42
CA LEU A 166 -11.41 2.50 -18.86
C LEU A 166 -12.94 2.50 -18.78
N VAL A 167 -13.55 3.59 -18.31
CA VAL A 167 -15.00 3.73 -18.24
C VAL A 167 -15.61 3.67 -19.64
N ASP A 168 -15.06 4.39 -20.62
CA ASP A 168 -15.56 4.42 -22.01
C ASP A 168 -15.57 3.02 -22.63
N VAL A 169 -14.56 2.19 -22.34
CA VAL A 169 -14.48 0.81 -22.86
C VAL A 169 -15.38 -0.18 -22.08
N SER A 170 -15.49 0.01 -20.76
CA SER A 170 -16.15 -0.97 -19.90
C SER A 170 -17.61 -0.64 -19.56
N GLN A 171 -18.16 0.50 -20.00
CA GLN A 171 -19.52 0.92 -19.68
C GLN A 171 -20.62 -0.07 -20.11
N ASP A 172 -20.38 -0.85 -21.16
CA ASP A 172 -21.31 -1.84 -21.67
C ASP A 172 -21.28 -3.18 -20.88
N VAL A 173 -20.29 -3.36 -19.99
CA VAL A 173 -20.17 -4.55 -19.16
C VAL A 173 -21.11 -4.42 -17.97
N ILE A 174 -22.33 -4.91 -18.18
CA ILE A 174 -23.43 -4.88 -17.20
C ILE A 174 -23.86 -6.32 -16.92
N VAL A 175 -24.29 -6.59 -15.70
CA VAL A 175 -24.89 -7.89 -15.36
C VAL A 175 -26.26 -8.01 -16.05
N ARG A 176 -26.38 -8.92 -17.02
CA ARG A 176 -27.60 -9.05 -17.85
C ARG A 176 -28.50 -10.19 -17.46
N GLU A 177 -27.95 -11.26 -16.92
CA GLU A 177 -28.67 -12.50 -16.58
C GLU A 177 -28.12 -13.11 -15.29
N ILE A 178 -28.86 -14.01 -14.69
CA ILE A 178 -28.42 -14.65 -13.44
C ILE A 178 -27.38 -15.73 -13.74
N ASP A 179 -27.58 -16.54 -14.77
CA ASP A 179 -26.71 -17.66 -15.12
C ASP A 179 -26.60 -17.84 -16.63
N CYS A 180 -25.41 -17.86 -17.17
CA CYS A 180 -25.16 -18.08 -18.60
C CYS A 180 -25.04 -19.56 -18.97
N GLY A 181 -25.09 -20.48 -18.00
CA GLY A 181 -24.99 -21.93 -18.24
C GLY A 181 -23.63 -22.39 -18.76
N THR A 182 -22.55 -21.69 -18.45
CA THR A 182 -21.19 -22.11 -18.85
C THR A 182 -20.74 -23.34 -18.06
N ASP A 183 -20.03 -24.25 -18.75
CA ASP A 183 -19.35 -25.42 -18.16
C ASP A 183 -17.84 -25.17 -18.02
N GLU A 184 -17.39 -23.96 -18.35
CA GLU A 184 -15.99 -23.58 -18.33
C GLU A 184 -15.74 -22.63 -17.14
N GLY A 185 -14.70 -22.92 -16.36
CA GLY A 185 -14.25 -22.10 -15.26
C GLY A 185 -12.77 -21.79 -15.39
N GLU A 186 -12.19 -21.31 -14.31
CA GLU A 186 -10.77 -20.97 -14.20
C GLU A 186 -10.18 -21.57 -12.93
N TRP A 187 -8.99 -22.14 -13.03
CA TRP A 187 -8.22 -22.59 -11.87
C TRP A 187 -7.52 -21.40 -11.23
N VAL A 188 -7.85 -21.14 -9.99
CA VAL A 188 -7.27 -20.06 -9.21
C VAL A 188 -6.32 -20.60 -8.18
N THR A 189 -5.12 -20.04 -8.16
CA THR A 189 -4.05 -20.32 -7.20
C THR A 189 -3.63 -19.02 -6.53
N GLU A 190 -2.86 -19.10 -5.47
CA GLU A 190 -2.18 -17.95 -4.88
C GLU A 190 -1.23 -17.30 -5.92
N ILE A 191 -1.14 -15.97 -5.93
CA ILE A 191 -0.17 -15.23 -6.75
C ILE A 191 1.04 -14.91 -5.87
N THR A 192 2.18 -15.50 -6.24
CA THR A 192 3.46 -15.28 -5.55
C THR A 192 4.49 -14.69 -6.49
N ASP A 193 5.33 -13.78 -5.98
CA ASP A 193 6.54 -13.32 -6.66
C ASP A 193 7.77 -13.80 -5.86
N GLY A 194 8.36 -14.89 -6.31
CA GLY A 194 9.45 -15.58 -5.61
C GLY A 194 9.00 -16.14 -4.26
N LYS A 195 9.32 -15.46 -3.17
CA LYS A 195 8.97 -15.87 -1.79
C LYS A 195 7.86 -15.03 -1.16
N GLU A 196 7.50 -13.91 -1.78
CA GLU A 196 6.45 -13.03 -1.29
C GLU A 196 5.10 -13.38 -1.91
N SER A 197 4.07 -13.52 -1.06
CA SER A 197 2.69 -13.66 -1.50
C SER A 197 2.16 -12.27 -1.86
N ILE A 198 1.85 -12.05 -3.16
CA ILE A 198 1.25 -10.81 -3.64
C ILE A 198 -0.23 -10.80 -3.30
N GLU A 199 -0.92 -11.92 -3.61
CA GLU A 199 -2.34 -12.07 -3.36
C GLU A 199 -2.66 -13.49 -2.90
N PRO A 200 -3.11 -13.67 -1.64
CA PRO A 200 -3.40 -14.99 -1.09
C PRO A 200 -4.62 -15.63 -1.76
N LEU A 201 -4.66 -16.96 -1.79
CA LEU A 201 -5.77 -17.71 -2.37
C LEU A 201 -7.12 -17.31 -1.76
N TYR A 202 -7.16 -16.98 -0.47
CA TYR A 202 -8.36 -16.52 0.24
C TYR A 202 -9.04 -15.35 -0.49
N ASP A 203 -8.31 -14.27 -0.75
CA ASP A 203 -8.86 -13.05 -1.37
C ASP A 203 -9.33 -13.29 -2.81
N ARG A 204 -8.74 -14.27 -3.49
CA ARG A 204 -9.09 -14.63 -4.85
C ARG A 204 -10.37 -15.47 -4.98
N ILE A 205 -10.71 -16.27 -3.96
CA ILE A 205 -11.88 -17.18 -3.99
C ILE A 205 -13.10 -16.64 -3.25
N VAL A 206 -12.92 -15.74 -2.27
CA VAL A 206 -14.04 -15.13 -1.54
C VAL A 206 -14.98 -14.43 -2.50
N GLY A 207 -16.28 -14.71 -2.38
CA GLY A 207 -17.32 -14.10 -3.20
C GLY A 207 -17.36 -14.58 -4.65
N ARG A 208 -16.62 -15.64 -5.00
CA ARG A 208 -16.71 -16.30 -6.32
C ARG A 208 -17.61 -17.52 -6.25
N THR A 209 -18.17 -17.91 -7.39
CA THR A 209 -19.01 -19.11 -7.49
C THR A 209 -18.13 -20.32 -7.81
N ALA A 210 -18.20 -21.37 -7.00
CA ALA A 210 -17.50 -22.62 -7.28
C ALA A 210 -18.03 -23.28 -8.54
N MET A 211 -17.14 -23.85 -9.35
CA MET A 211 -17.52 -24.57 -10.60
C MET A 211 -17.49 -26.09 -10.41
N GLN A 212 -16.85 -26.55 -9.35
CA GLN A 212 -16.78 -27.95 -8.93
C GLN A 212 -16.92 -28.03 -7.40
N ASP A 213 -17.32 -29.22 -6.92
CA ASP A 213 -17.33 -29.46 -5.48
C ASP A 213 -15.91 -29.41 -4.93
N VAL A 214 -15.70 -28.56 -3.95
CA VAL A 214 -14.42 -28.43 -3.24
C VAL A 214 -14.48 -29.38 -2.04
N ILE A 215 -13.66 -30.43 -2.08
CA ILE A 215 -13.67 -31.52 -1.10
C ILE A 215 -12.42 -31.39 -0.23
N HIS A 216 -12.57 -31.53 1.09
CA HIS A 216 -11.45 -31.56 2.03
C HIS A 216 -10.58 -32.79 1.78
N PRO A 217 -9.25 -32.66 1.59
CA PRO A 217 -8.37 -33.77 1.19
C PRO A 217 -8.30 -34.90 2.23
N GLU A 218 -8.45 -34.62 3.52
CA GLU A 218 -8.32 -35.60 4.59
C GLU A 218 -9.69 -36.15 5.07
N THR A 219 -10.70 -35.28 5.23
CA THR A 219 -11.99 -35.67 5.80
C THR A 219 -13.01 -36.13 4.76
N GLY A 220 -12.82 -35.76 3.49
CA GLY A 220 -13.79 -36.04 2.42
C GLY A 220 -15.07 -35.21 2.49
N GLU A 221 -15.16 -34.21 3.40
CA GLU A 221 -16.31 -33.33 3.50
C GLU A 221 -16.31 -32.31 2.36
N VAL A 222 -17.50 -31.99 1.86
CA VAL A 222 -17.67 -30.95 0.84
C VAL A 222 -17.67 -29.60 1.50
N LEU A 223 -16.62 -28.79 1.26
CA LEU A 223 -16.47 -27.44 1.79
C LEU A 223 -17.28 -26.39 1.01
N ALA A 224 -17.37 -26.54 -0.31
CA ALA A 224 -18.23 -25.73 -1.17
C ALA A 224 -18.80 -26.59 -2.30
N LYS A 225 -20.09 -26.42 -2.60
CA LYS A 225 -20.77 -27.17 -3.66
C LYS A 225 -20.65 -26.45 -5.01
N ASN A 226 -20.71 -27.22 -6.08
CA ASN A 226 -20.79 -26.68 -7.42
C ASN A 226 -21.98 -25.71 -7.57
N GLY A 227 -21.72 -24.54 -8.14
CA GLY A 227 -22.73 -23.48 -8.35
C GLY A 227 -23.07 -22.65 -7.11
N GLU A 228 -22.44 -22.90 -5.98
CA GLU A 228 -22.61 -22.14 -4.73
C GLU A 228 -21.60 -21.00 -4.64
N LEU A 229 -22.01 -19.88 -4.02
CA LEU A 229 -21.15 -18.74 -3.74
C LEU A 229 -20.24 -19.08 -2.55
N ILE A 230 -18.94 -18.93 -2.70
CA ILE A 230 -17.97 -19.19 -1.63
C ILE A 230 -18.01 -18.03 -0.64
N THR A 231 -18.47 -18.31 0.57
CA THR A 231 -18.53 -17.35 1.68
C THR A 231 -17.16 -17.22 2.38
N ASP A 232 -16.99 -16.16 3.18
CA ASP A 232 -15.76 -15.95 3.98
C ASP A 232 -15.38 -17.17 4.86
N VAL A 233 -16.39 -17.82 5.46
CA VAL A 233 -16.18 -19.00 6.31
C VAL A 233 -15.71 -20.18 5.49
N GLN A 234 -16.32 -20.43 4.34
CA GLN A 234 -15.96 -21.51 3.43
C GLN A 234 -14.55 -21.30 2.86
N ALA A 235 -14.21 -20.06 2.47
CA ALA A 235 -12.89 -19.72 1.97
C ALA A 235 -11.79 -19.95 3.02
N ASN A 236 -12.03 -19.56 4.27
CA ASN A 236 -11.12 -19.87 5.38
C ASN A 236 -10.93 -21.37 5.58
N ASN A 237 -12.00 -22.16 5.52
CA ASN A 237 -11.94 -23.61 5.64
C ASN A 237 -11.15 -24.25 4.49
N ILE A 238 -11.29 -23.74 3.26
CA ILE A 238 -10.57 -24.20 2.07
C ILE A 238 -9.07 -23.96 2.23
N VAL A 239 -8.68 -22.75 2.66
CA VAL A 239 -7.27 -22.39 2.88
C VAL A 239 -6.67 -23.20 4.02
N ASN A 240 -7.39 -23.35 5.13
CA ASN A 240 -6.95 -24.13 6.29
C ASN A 240 -6.82 -25.64 5.98
N ALA A 241 -7.60 -26.16 5.02
CA ALA A 241 -7.50 -27.52 4.51
C ALA A 241 -6.27 -27.76 3.61
N GLY A 242 -5.46 -26.70 3.33
CA GLY A 242 -4.26 -26.81 2.51
C GLY A 242 -4.53 -26.97 1.01
N ILE A 243 -5.69 -26.54 0.54
CA ILE A 243 -6.04 -26.62 -0.89
C ILE A 243 -5.34 -25.46 -1.62
N GLU A 244 -4.46 -25.80 -2.56
CA GLU A 244 -3.67 -24.79 -3.31
C GLU A 244 -4.39 -24.21 -4.52
N LYS A 245 -5.39 -24.91 -5.05
CA LYS A 245 -6.14 -24.47 -6.27
C LYS A 245 -7.61 -24.80 -6.17
N VAL A 246 -8.41 -23.87 -6.60
CA VAL A 246 -9.88 -23.97 -6.63
C VAL A 246 -10.38 -23.67 -8.05
N TYR A 247 -11.34 -24.44 -8.53
CA TYR A 247 -11.97 -24.21 -9.83
C TYR A 247 -13.21 -23.36 -9.66
N ILE A 248 -13.16 -22.10 -10.14
CA ILE A 248 -14.24 -21.12 -9.96
C ILE A 248 -14.78 -20.62 -11.30
N ARG A 249 -15.96 -20.02 -11.28
CA ARG A 249 -16.51 -19.28 -12.42
C ARG A 249 -15.78 -17.94 -12.57
N SER A 250 -15.49 -17.58 -13.80
CA SER A 250 -14.80 -16.33 -14.15
C SER A 250 -15.63 -15.53 -15.16
N VAL A 251 -15.49 -14.21 -15.13
CA VAL A 251 -16.06 -13.32 -16.15
C VAL A 251 -15.42 -13.55 -17.52
N LEU A 252 -14.18 -14.07 -17.55
CA LEU A 252 -13.44 -14.35 -18.78
C LEU A 252 -14.00 -15.54 -19.56
N THR A 253 -14.63 -16.50 -18.86
CA THR A 253 -15.24 -17.70 -19.47
C THR A 253 -16.77 -17.59 -19.57
N CYS A 254 -17.33 -16.41 -19.30
CA CYS A 254 -18.75 -16.17 -19.37
C CYS A 254 -19.30 -16.26 -20.80
N LYS A 255 -20.35 -17.07 -21.01
CA LYS A 255 -21.01 -17.27 -22.32
C LYS A 255 -22.13 -16.26 -22.60
N SER A 256 -22.32 -15.25 -21.76
CA SER A 256 -23.30 -14.18 -22.02
C SER A 256 -22.93 -13.41 -23.29
N LYS A 257 -23.90 -13.12 -24.15
CA LYS A 257 -23.66 -12.46 -25.44
C LYS A 257 -23.21 -11.00 -25.27
N ILE A 258 -23.75 -10.29 -24.28
CA ILE A 258 -23.46 -8.89 -23.98
C ILE A 258 -23.36 -8.75 -22.46
N GLY A 259 -22.28 -8.21 -21.96
CA GLY A 259 -22.04 -8.08 -20.52
C GLY A 259 -21.64 -9.39 -19.85
N VAL A 260 -22.06 -9.62 -18.62
CA VAL A 260 -21.71 -10.79 -17.80
C VAL A 260 -22.94 -11.31 -17.07
N CYS A 261 -22.91 -12.56 -16.61
CA CYS A 261 -23.94 -13.09 -15.73
C CYS A 261 -23.56 -12.94 -14.25
N ALA A 262 -24.55 -12.93 -13.36
CA ALA A 262 -24.35 -12.76 -11.93
C ALA A 262 -23.47 -13.85 -11.32
N LYS A 263 -23.66 -15.12 -11.68
CA LYS A 263 -22.85 -16.23 -11.16
C LYS A 263 -21.38 -16.18 -11.60
N CYS A 264 -21.07 -15.72 -12.83
CA CYS A 264 -19.70 -15.56 -13.28
C CYS A 264 -19.00 -14.37 -12.62
N TYR A 265 -19.74 -13.32 -12.30
CA TYR A 265 -19.23 -12.17 -11.58
C TYR A 265 -19.02 -12.47 -10.09
N GLY A 266 -20.05 -13.02 -9.43
CA GLY A 266 -20.03 -13.37 -8.01
C GLY A 266 -20.68 -12.32 -7.11
N THR A 267 -20.04 -12.02 -6.01
CA THR A 267 -20.55 -11.15 -4.94
C THR A 267 -20.47 -9.66 -5.30
N ASN A 268 -21.48 -8.90 -4.92
CA ASN A 268 -21.42 -7.45 -4.83
C ASN A 268 -20.67 -7.05 -3.56
N LEU A 269 -19.55 -6.36 -3.70
CA LEU A 269 -18.66 -5.99 -2.58
C LEU A 269 -19.33 -5.06 -1.56
N ALA A 270 -20.38 -4.35 -1.92
CA ALA A 270 -21.09 -3.44 -1.01
C ALA A 270 -22.08 -4.17 -0.08
N THR A 271 -22.72 -5.22 -0.59
CA THR A 271 -23.79 -5.95 0.15
C THR A 271 -23.34 -7.30 0.69
N GLY A 272 -22.29 -7.91 0.12
CA GLY A 272 -21.85 -9.28 0.43
C GLY A 272 -22.74 -10.37 -0.16
N GLU A 273 -23.75 -10.01 -0.95
CA GLU A 273 -24.67 -10.93 -1.60
C GLU A 273 -24.36 -11.06 -3.10
N LEU A 274 -24.98 -12.05 -3.75
CA LEU A 274 -24.84 -12.20 -5.20
C LEU A 274 -25.27 -10.90 -5.91
N VAL A 275 -24.49 -10.48 -6.91
CA VAL A 275 -24.75 -9.25 -7.66
C VAL A 275 -26.11 -9.27 -8.35
N ASN A 276 -26.80 -8.14 -8.35
CA ASN A 276 -28.12 -8.00 -9.00
C ASN A 276 -27.97 -7.79 -10.51
N VAL A 277 -29.00 -8.27 -11.24
CA VAL A 277 -29.13 -7.97 -12.68
C VAL A 277 -29.32 -6.47 -12.86
N GLY A 278 -28.58 -5.86 -13.81
CA GLY A 278 -28.58 -4.43 -14.06
C GLY A 278 -27.41 -3.68 -13.44
N GLU A 279 -26.59 -4.31 -12.62
CA GLU A 279 -25.39 -3.68 -12.02
C GLU A 279 -24.33 -3.40 -13.08
N ALA A 280 -23.82 -2.17 -13.12
CA ALA A 280 -22.80 -1.72 -14.07
C ALA A 280 -21.38 -2.06 -13.56
N VAL A 281 -21.06 -3.34 -13.51
CA VAL A 281 -19.81 -3.86 -12.94
C VAL A 281 -18.55 -3.39 -13.66
N GLY A 282 -18.65 -3.09 -14.97
CA GLY A 282 -17.53 -2.55 -15.74
C GLY A 282 -17.13 -1.14 -15.28
N ILE A 283 -18.10 -0.28 -15.00
CA ILE A 283 -17.86 1.07 -14.48
C ILE A 283 -17.25 0.98 -13.07
N ILE A 284 -17.77 0.09 -12.22
CA ILE A 284 -17.26 -0.14 -10.87
C ILE A 284 -15.77 -0.58 -10.93
N ALA A 285 -15.46 -1.53 -11.81
CA ALA A 285 -14.09 -1.98 -12.01
C ALA A 285 -13.16 -0.85 -12.51
N ALA A 286 -13.60 -0.05 -13.49
CA ALA A 286 -12.83 1.07 -14.02
C ALA A 286 -12.55 2.14 -12.95
N GLN A 287 -13.54 2.46 -12.11
CA GLN A 287 -13.40 3.39 -11.00
C GLN A 287 -12.48 2.85 -9.92
N SER A 288 -12.58 1.57 -9.57
CA SER A 288 -11.70 0.91 -8.58
C SER A 288 -10.24 0.86 -9.03
N ILE A 289 -9.97 0.74 -10.35
CA ILE A 289 -8.63 0.81 -10.91
C ILE A 289 -8.11 2.26 -10.92
N GLY A 290 -8.98 3.22 -11.20
CA GLY A 290 -8.63 4.63 -11.32
C GLY A 290 -8.47 5.37 -9.99
N GLU A 291 -9.19 4.95 -8.96
CA GLU A 291 -9.17 5.59 -7.64
C GLU A 291 -7.78 5.64 -7.00
N PRO A 292 -6.98 4.55 -6.95
CA PRO A 292 -5.65 4.58 -6.34
C PRO A 292 -4.66 5.55 -7.00
N GLY A 293 -4.90 5.95 -8.25
CA GLY A 293 -4.11 6.96 -8.94
C GLY A 293 -4.37 8.39 -8.47
N THR A 294 -5.51 8.62 -7.82
CA THR A 294 -6.00 9.97 -7.44
C THR A 294 -5.85 10.33 -5.95
N PRO A 295 -5.75 9.39 -4.95
CA PRO A 295 -5.90 9.72 -3.52
C PRO A 295 -4.90 10.75 -2.99
N VAL A 296 -3.68 10.75 -3.52
CA VAL A 296 -2.63 11.71 -3.09
C VAL A 296 -2.96 13.14 -3.50
N SER A 297 -3.75 13.32 -4.56
CA SER A 297 -4.15 14.64 -5.07
C SER A 297 -5.30 15.24 -4.28
N TYR A 298 -6.25 14.42 -3.82
CA TYR A 298 -7.41 14.89 -3.07
C TYR A 298 -7.07 15.40 -1.68
N THR A 299 -6.09 14.85 -1.00
CA THR A 299 -5.66 15.32 0.32
C THR A 299 -5.09 16.75 0.27
N HIS A 300 -4.51 17.17 -0.85
CA HIS A 300 -4.01 18.53 -1.04
C HIS A 300 -5.09 19.52 -1.51
N LEU A 301 -6.10 19.05 -2.23
CA LEU A 301 -7.18 19.89 -2.76
C LEU A 301 -8.31 20.11 -1.74
N THR A 302 -8.55 19.20 -0.81
CA THR A 302 -9.64 19.31 0.17
C THR A 302 -9.25 20.05 1.45
N LEU A 303 -7.98 20.05 1.84
CA LEU A 303 -7.51 20.77 3.04
C LEU A 303 -7.75 22.30 3.02
N PRO A 304 -7.57 23.01 1.90
CA PRO A 304 -7.87 24.45 1.85
C PRO A 304 -9.36 24.80 1.84
N THR A 305 -10.23 23.88 1.39
CA THR A 305 -11.68 24.15 1.28
C THR A 305 -12.45 23.86 2.55
N THR A 306 -12.00 22.93 3.38
CA THR A 306 -12.63 22.59 4.68
C THR A 306 -12.27 23.57 5.80
N SER A 307 -11.30 24.44 5.62
CA SER A 307 -10.94 25.48 6.60
C SER A 307 -11.74 26.78 6.46
N ARG A 308 -12.77 26.84 5.59
CA ARG A 308 -13.59 28.01 5.33
C ARG A 308 -15.09 27.81 5.61
N VAL A 309 -15.45 26.81 6.39
CA VAL A 309 -16.83 26.67 6.90
C VAL A 309 -16.81 26.63 8.40
#